data_f5f666a21866d6a5618dfa23127908ba
#
_entry.id   f5f666a21866d6a5618dfa23127908ba
#
_cell.length_a   1.000
_cell.length_b   1.000
_cell.length_c   1.000
_cell.angle_alpha   90.00
_cell.angle_beta   90.00
_cell.angle_gamma   90.00
#
_symmetry.space_group_name_H-M   'P 1'
#
loop_
_entity.id
_entity.type
_entity.pdbx_description
1 polymer ?
#
loop_
_entity_poly.entity_id
_entity_poly.type
_entity_poly.pdbx_seq_one_letter_code
_entity_poly.pdbx_strand_id
1 'polypeptide(L)'
;MMKTYFILALSLMSFIPDVHAKQDLRQLVMQLTQEIHSLQSQVAQSNARIDDLEQQLKQTVVHSEITADHKNDVSIKPSHVTDHPGQPVKAPVTEGDFKGSFKVPATNTSIGLGGFVKLDTLFSSVSMGKDKFGNQRLEVSEIPVGTVPAADNDQISFHAKESRFWFRSFTPSQWGDFNSYLELDFLGDPAAYTYTPRLRHAYGSLGHFLGGLTWSTFFNSQALADTLDNNNSAGTLLALRQPQLRWTQPFSIYSTHMEWLLALEAPKTRVWDVSSHALNTVSSSHFPDVVARLNLNPDWGNISLAAIARQLQSMPTTLNKENTQWSNAISLAGKINTVGPDNMRFMLGYGDALGRYDTNNFFADAIANTTGEFDSLTSYTGMFAYQHWWNQSWRSSLVYGIAYADQPDFVQTANQQAQSLHANLLWSPMSQTTIGLEYIYANRELVNSQNGELQRLQLSTRFSF
;
A
#
# COMPACT_ATOMS: atom_id res chain seq x y z
N MET A 1 -31.16 21.57 -11.66
CA MET A 1 -31.04 20.38 -10.79
C MET A 1 -31.13 20.69 -9.30
N MET A 2 -30.49 21.73 -8.75
CA MET A 2 -30.50 22.04 -7.31
C MET A 2 -31.90 22.33 -6.69
N LYS A 3 -32.82 22.96 -7.45
CA LYS A 3 -34.20 23.21 -6.97
C LYS A 3 -35.01 21.93 -6.74
N THR A 4 -34.72 20.87 -7.46
CA THR A 4 -35.43 19.58 -7.37
C THR A 4 -35.08 18.78 -6.10
N TYR A 5 -33.82 18.84 -5.67
CA TYR A 5 -33.36 18.18 -4.42
C TYR A 5 -33.86 18.92 -3.17
N PHE A 6 -34.01 20.25 -3.25
CA PHE A 6 -34.55 21.04 -2.12
C PHE A 6 -36.04 20.74 -1.87
N ILE A 7 -36.80 20.50 -2.93
CA ILE A 7 -38.23 20.13 -2.85
C ILE A 7 -38.35 18.70 -2.30
N LEU A 8 -37.46 17.78 -2.66
CA LEU A 8 -37.46 16.42 -2.14
C LEU A 8 -37.10 16.35 -0.64
N ALA A 9 -36.17 17.17 -0.18
CA ALA A 9 -35.81 17.28 1.24
C ALA A 9 -36.96 17.86 2.09
N LEU A 10 -37.70 18.85 1.57
CA LEU A 10 -38.85 19.41 2.25
C LEU A 10 -40.05 18.44 2.31
N SER A 11 -40.24 17.57 1.32
CA SER A 11 -41.31 16.58 1.30
C SER A 11 -41.09 15.42 2.29
N LEU A 12 -39.82 15.09 2.59
CA LEU A 12 -39.44 14.08 3.60
C LEU A 12 -39.68 14.58 5.04
N MET A 13 -39.69 15.90 5.27
CA MET A 13 -39.93 16.48 6.59
C MET A 13 -41.39 16.32 7.11
N SER A 14 -42.35 15.93 6.25
CA SER A 14 -43.74 15.73 6.66
C SER A 14 -44.01 14.43 7.43
N PHE A 15 -43.06 13.50 7.44
CA PHE A 15 -43.18 12.17 8.03
C PHE A 15 -42.50 12.00 9.43
N ILE A 16 -41.88 13.05 9.97
CA ILE A 16 -41.20 12.99 11.27
C ILE A 16 -42.14 13.52 12.37
N PRO A 17 -42.54 12.73 13.35
CA PRO A 17 -43.52 13.14 14.37
C PRO A 17 -42.96 14.05 15.47
N ASP A 18 -41.64 14.14 15.63
CA ASP A 18 -41.00 14.90 16.72
C ASP A 18 -40.62 16.34 16.28
N VAL A 19 -41.10 17.33 17.04
CA VAL A 19 -40.90 18.76 16.75
C VAL A 19 -39.43 19.17 16.90
N HIS A 20 -38.70 18.56 17.87
CA HIS A 20 -37.28 18.85 18.11
C HIS A 20 -36.41 18.30 16.97
N ALA A 21 -36.66 17.08 16.53
CA ALA A 21 -35.94 16.48 15.40
C ALA A 21 -36.13 17.28 14.08
N LYS A 22 -37.32 17.94 13.89
CA LYS A 22 -37.55 18.83 12.76
C LYS A 22 -36.74 20.12 12.83
N GLN A 23 -36.52 20.66 13.99
CA GLN A 23 -35.69 21.87 14.17
C GLN A 23 -34.24 21.60 13.96
N ASP A 24 -33.71 20.50 14.49
CA ASP A 24 -32.32 20.08 14.33
C ASP A 24 -32.01 19.76 12.86
N LEU A 25 -32.91 19.06 12.16
CA LEU A 25 -32.75 18.76 10.72
C LEU A 25 -32.78 20.03 9.88
N ARG A 26 -33.61 21.04 10.22
CA ARG A 26 -33.62 22.33 9.53
C ARG A 26 -32.32 23.10 9.71
N GLN A 27 -31.78 23.10 10.94
CA GLN A 27 -30.49 23.74 11.23
C GLN A 27 -29.37 23.06 10.45
N LEU A 28 -29.31 21.72 10.41
CA LEU A 28 -28.33 20.96 9.68
C LEU A 28 -28.39 21.22 8.17
N VAL A 29 -29.60 21.27 7.59
CA VAL A 29 -29.80 21.57 6.17
C VAL A 29 -29.36 23.01 5.85
N MET A 30 -29.63 23.99 6.73
CA MET A 30 -29.15 25.36 6.53
C MET A 30 -27.62 25.45 6.60
N GLN A 31 -27.00 24.75 7.55
CA GLN A 31 -25.55 24.70 7.72
C GLN A 31 -24.88 24.06 6.49
N LEU A 32 -25.36 22.92 6.03
CA LEU A 32 -24.88 22.27 4.79
C LEU A 32 -25.05 23.15 3.57
N THR A 33 -26.14 23.90 3.48
CA THR A 33 -26.37 24.83 2.36
C THR A 33 -25.36 25.98 2.36
N GLN A 34 -25.03 26.52 3.54
CA GLN A 34 -23.99 27.54 3.68
C GLN A 34 -22.60 27.00 3.33
N GLU A 35 -22.29 25.78 3.74
CA GLU A 35 -21.02 25.14 3.42
C GLU A 35 -20.85 24.86 1.92
N ILE A 36 -21.92 24.41 1.25
CA ILE A 36 -21.95 24.25 -0.22
C ILE A 36 -21.73 25.61 -0.93
N HIS A 37 -22.35 26.69 -0.48
CA HIS A 37 -22.11 28.01 -1.07
C HIS A 37 -20.67 28.51 -0.84
N SER A 38 -20.11 28.24 0.34
CA SER A 38 -18.70 28.56 0.63
C SER A 38 -17.76 27.81 -0.31
N LEU A 39 -17.95 26.49 -0.46
CA LEU A 39 -17.15 25.66 -1.37
C LEU A 39 -17.30 26.09 -2.83
N GLN A 40 -18.51 26.42 -3.27
CA GLN A 40 -18.74 26.95 -4.63
C GLN A 40 -18.00 28.26 -4.89
N SER A 41 -17.94 29.17 -3.90
CA SER A 41 -17.18 30.41 -4.00
C SER A 41 -15.66 30.16 -4.07
N GLN A 42 -15.13 29.20 -3.28
CA GLN A 42 -13.73 28.80 -3.32
C GLN A 42 -13.35 28.18 -4.67
N VAL A 43 -14.20 27.33 -5.24
CA VAL A 43 -13.98 26.76 -6.57
C VAL A 43 -13.98 27.86 -7.65
N ALA A 44 -14.90 28.80 -7.59
CA ALA A 44 -14.93 29.93 -8.52
C ALA A 44 -13.67 30.80 -8.43
N GLN A 45 -13.18 31.06 -7.21
CA GLN A 45 -11.93 31.80 -6.99
C GLN A 45 -10.70 31.02 -7.49
N SER A 46 -10.68 29.71 -7.31
CA SER A 46 -9.59 28.86 -7.80
C SER A 46 -9.55 28.83 -9.33
N ASN A 47 -10.71 28.73 -9.97
CA ASN A 47 -10.81 28.77 -11.44
C ASN A 47 -10.36 30.11 -12.01
N ALA A 48 -10.76 31.25 -11.39
CA ALA A 48 -10.30 32.57 -11.82
C ALA A 48 -8.78 32.73 -11.69
N ARG A 49 -8.18 32.08 -10.68
CA ARG A 49 -6.71 32.10 -10.50
C ARG A 49 -6.00 31.22 -11.53
N ILE A 50 -6.60 30.11 -11.93
CA ILE A 50 -6.10 29.27 -13.04
C ILE A 50 -6.13 30.07 -14.36
N ASP A 51 -7.24 30.72 -14.67
CA ASP A 51 -7.37 31.54 -15.88
C ASP A 51 -6.32 32.68 -15.94
N ASP A 52 -6.07 33.35 -14.81
CA ASP A 52 -5.03 34.39 -14.69
C ASP A 52 -3.62 33.81 -14.92
N LEU A 53 -3.30 32.67 -14.32
CA LEU A 53 -2.02 31.99 -14.54
C LEU A 53 -1.83 31.52 -15.98
N GLU A 54 -2.87 31.02 -16.62
CA GLU A 54 -2.83 30.65 -18.04
C GLU A 54 -2.59 31.87 -18.94
N GLN A 55 -3.18 33.02 -18.61
CA GLN A 55 -2.98 34.25 -19.34
C GLN A 55 -1.54 34.81 -19.17
N GLN A 56 -0.99 34.72 -17.95
CA GLN A 56 0.40 35.09 -17.66
C GLN A 56 1.37 34.16 -18.41
N LEU A 57 1.09 32.85 -18.45
CA LEU A 57 1.90 31.88 -19.20
C LEU A 57 1.92 32.19 -20.70
N LYS A 58 0.76 32.49 -21.30
CA LYS A 58 0.65 32.87 -22.70
C LYS A 58 1.45 34.17 -22.99
N GLN A 59 1.37 35.16 -22.13
CA GLN A 59 2.15 36.41 -22.29
C GLN A 59 3.66 36.17 -22.19
N THR A 60 4.09 35.26 -21.29
CA THR A 60 5.51 34.92 -21.13
C THR A 60 6.05 34.19 -22.36
N VAL A 61 5.25 33.27 -22.94
CA VAL A 61 5.62 32.54 -24.16
C VAL A 61 5.73 33.49 -25.36
N VAL A 62 4.77 34.39 -25.55
CA VAL A 62 4.82 35.39 -26.61
C VAL A 62 6.01 36.33 -26.45
N HIS A 63 6.36 36.72 -25.20
CA HIS A 63 7.52 37.57 -24.96
C HIS A 63 8.84 36.84 -25.24
N SER A 64 8.92 35.54 -25.01
CA SER A 64 10.11 34.74 -25.35
C SER A 64 10.26 34.51 -26.87
N GLU A 65 9.17 34.44 -27.63
CA GLU A 65 9.21 34.35 -29.09
C GLU A 65 9.63 35.69 -29.73
N ILE A 66 9.15 36.83 -29.21
CA ILE A 66 9.51 38.17 -29.71
C ILE A 66 10.99 38.48 -29.43
N THR A 67 11.55 37.97 -28.31
CA THR A 67 13.00 38.17 -28.01
C THR A 67 13.91 37.25 -28.81
N ALA A 68 13.38 36.13 -29.35
CA ALA A 68 14.12 35.25 -30.25
C ALA A 68 14.24 35.80 -31.68
N ASP A 69 13.21 36.54 -32.15
CA ASP A 69 13.15 37.05 -33.52
C ASP A 69 14.02 38.37 -33.72
N HIS A 70 14.42 39.03 -32.65
CA HIS A 70 15.24 40.23 -32.73
C HIS A 70 16.76 40.02 -32.65
N LYS A 71 17.24 38.76 -32.66
CA LYS A 71 18.68 38.45 -32.61
C LYS A 71 19.31 38.00 -33.94
N ASN A 72 18.60 38.06 -35.04
CA ASN A 72 19.07 37.56 -36.34
C ASN A 72 19.30 38.63 -37.41
N ASP A 73 19.75 39.85 -37.04
CA ASP A 73 20.19 40.82 -38.04
C ASP A 73 21.56 41.40 -37.68
N VAL A 74 22.60 40.53 -37.73
CA VAL A 74 23.99 40.95 -37.82
C VAL A 74 24.64 40.24 -38.98
N SER A 75 24.78 40.97 -40.09
CA SER A 75 25.57 40.61 -41.26
C SER A 75 27.05 40.38 -40.89
N ILE A 76 27.48 39.11 -40.89
CA ILE A 76 28.91 38.77 -40.74
C ILE A 76 29.42 38.31 -42.09
N LYS A 77 30.44 39.07 -42.62
CA LYS A 77 31.25 38.69 -43.76
C LYS A 77 31.94 37.34 -43.53
N PRO A 78 32.15 36.49 -44.55
CA PRO A 78 32.81 35.23 -44.40
C PRO A 78 34.29 35.41 -44.14
N SER A 79 34.74 35.13 -42.91
CA SER A 79 36.16 34.89 -42.63
C SER A 79 36.42 33.39 -42.60
N HIS A 80 37.57 33.02 -43.16
CA HIS A 80 38.05 31.65 -43.33
C HIS A 80 37.79 30.74 -42.11
N VAL A 81 37.05 29.63 -42.34
CA VAL A 81 36.91 28.51 -41.40
C VAL A 81 38.22 27.69 -41.48
N THR A 82 39.03 27.80 -40.45
CA THR A 82 40.06 26.78 -40.18
C THR A 82 39.33 25.57 -39.54
N ASP A 83 39.34 24.45 -40.23
CA ASP A 83 38.91 23.15 -39.71
C ASP A 83 39.74 22.80 -38.46
N HIS A 84 39.13 23.01 -37.27
CA HIS A 84 39.53 22.27 -36.09
C HIS A 84 38.76 20.98 -36.04
N PRO A 85 39.44 19.81 -35.91
CA PRO A 85 38.74 18.56 -35.71
C PRO A 85 37.87 18.68 -34.45
N GLY A 86 36.56 18.57 -34.67
CA GLY A 86 35.56 18.75 -33.62
C GLY A 86 35.86 17.82 -32.45
N GLN A 87 36.04 18.38 -31.28
CA GLN A 87 35.98 17.59 -30.06
C GLN A 87 34.59 16.89 -30.03
N PRO A 88 34.53 15.58 -29.76
CA PRO A 88 33.23 14.91 -29.63
C PRO A 88 32.42 15.65 -28.55
N VAL A 89 31.28 16.15 -28.96
CA VAL A 89 30.29 16.71 -28.02
C VAL A 89 30.04 15.60 -27.02
N LYS A 90 30.56 15.74 -25.79
CA LYS A 90 30.28 14.80 -24.70
C LYS A 90 28.78 14.72 -24.57
N ALA A 91 28.24 13.51 -24.72
CA ALA A 91 26.82 13.27 -24.50
C ALA A 91 26.41 13.93 -23.18
N PRO A 92 25.34 14.73 -23.14
CA PRO A 92 24.98 15.52 -21.98
C PRO A 92 24.59 14.66 -20.75
N VAL A 93 24.42 13.36 -20.94
CA VAL A 93 24.03 12.40 -19.91
C VAL A 93 25.04 11.27 -19.88
N THR A 94 25.70 11.08 -18.72
CA THR A 94 26.61 9.95 -18.48
C THR A 94 25.89 8.85 -17.69
N GLU A 95 26.29 7.59 -17.90
CA GLU A 95 25.79 6.43 -17.13
C GLU A 95 26.03 6.64 -15.63
N GLY A 96 25.02 6.31 -14.82
CA GLY A 96 25.06 6.42 -13.35
C GLY A 96 25.68 5.19 -12.68
N ASP A 97 25.71 5.22 -11.34
CA ASP A 97 26.37 4.21 -10.52
C ASP A 97 25.55 2.91 -10.37
N PHE A 98 24.30 2.90 -10.83
CA PHE A 98 23.46 1.70 -10.83
C PHE A 98 22.73 1.54 -12.17
N LYS A 99 22.35 0.30 -12.48
CA LYS A 99 21.74 -0.06 -13.77
C LYS A 99 20.49 0.78 -14.06
N GLY A 100 20.45 1.40 -15.26
CA GLY A 100 19.34 2.24 -15.69
C GLY A 100 19.34 3.64 -15.09
N SER A 101 20.42 4.04 -14.42
CA SER A 101 20.57 5.40 -13.87
C SER A 101 21.45 6.27 -14.77
N PHE A 102 21.35 7.58 -14.56
CA PHE A 102 22.21 8.58 -15.17
C PHE A 102 22.77 9.54 -14.10
N LYS A 103 23.96 10.08 -14.34
CA LYS A 103 24.58 11.08 -13.48
C LYS A 103 23.90 12.43 -13.66
N VAL A 104 23.60 13.09 -12.55
CA VAL A 104 23.18 14.49 -12.55
C VAL A 104 24.43 15.33 -12.89
N PRO A 105 24.39 16.18 -13.93
CA PRO A 105 25.56 16.98 -14.33
C PRO A 105 26.14 17.80 -13.16
N ALA A 106 27.46 17.86 -13.08
CA ALA A 106 28.22 18.56 -12.04
C ALA A 106 27.99 18.07 -10.59
N THR A 107 27.45 16.85 -10.41
CA THR A 107 27.28 16.21 -9.09
C THR A 107 27.80 14.76 -9.11
N ASN A 108 27.94 14.16 -7.92
CA ASN A 108 28.20 12.74 -7.74
C ASN A 108 26.91 11.91 -7.61
N THR A 109 25.74 12.51 -7.87
CA THR A 109 24.44 11.89 -7.70
C THR A 109 24.01 11.17 -8.97
N SER A 110 23.61 9.91 -8.85
CA SER A 110 22.95 9.14 -9.88
C SER A 110 21.45 9.06 -9.62
N ILE A 111 20.65 9.22 -10.67
CA ILE A 111 19.18 9.14 -10.61
C ILE A 111 18.69 8.05 -11.55
N GLY A 112 17.73 7.27 -11.08
CA GLY A 112 16.99 6.29 -11.89
C GLY A 112 15.50 6.44 -11.70
N LEU A 113 14.78 6.16 -12.77
CA LEU A 113 13.32 6.12 -12.84
C LEU A 113 12.92 4.74 -13.35
N GLY A 114 11.77 4.27 -12.95
CA GLY A 114 11.22 3.03 -13.47
C GLY A 114 9.84 2.75 -12.91
N GLY A 115 9.35 1.58 -13.23
CA GLY A 115 8.02 1.20 -12.81
C GLY A 115 7.43 0.09 -13.66
N PHE A 116 6.13 -0.02 -13.61
CA PHE A 116 5.36 -0.87 -14.50
C PHE A 116 3.94 -0.33 -14.69
N VAL A 117 3.37 -0.63 -15.82
CA VAL A 117 1.93 -0.53 -16.06
C VAL A 117 1.33 -1.93 -15.93
N LYS A 118 0.25 -2.05 -15.17
CA LYS A 118 -0.46 -3.31 -14.95
C LYS A 118 -1.95 -3.13 -15.21
N LEU A 119 -2.55 -4.02 -15.99
CA LEU A 119 -3.98 -4.15 -16.16
C LEU A 119 -4.44 -5.44 -15.49
N ASP A 120 -5.43 -5.35 -14.64
CA ASP A 120 -6.09 -6.48 -13.99
C ASP A 120 -7.54 -6.60 -14.45
N THR A 121 -7.95 -7.83 -14.74
CA THR A 121 -9.33 -8.23 -15.02
C THR A 121 -9.69 -9.30 -14.00
N LEU A 122 -10.73 -9.05 -13.20
CA LEU A 122 -11.16 -9.92 -12.12
C LEU A 122 -12.58 -10.40 -12.38
N PHE A 123 -12.78 -11.72 -12.35
CA PHE A 123 -14.08 -12.39 -12.37
C PHE A 123 -14.31 -12.98 -10.98
N SER A 124 -15.22 -12.42 -10.21
CA SER A 124 -15.45 -12.79 -8.81
C SER A 124 -16.84 -13.35 -8.62
N SER A 125 -16.97 -14.43 -7.87
CA SER A 125 -18.26 -15.06 -7.55
C SER A 125 -19.19 -14.18 -6.72
N VAL A 126 -18.64 -13.19 -6.01
CA VAL A 126 -19.42 -12.27 -5.18
C VAL A 126 -18.83 -10.84 -5.27
N SER A 127 -19.70 -9.84 -5.12
CA SER A 127 -19.32 -8.43 -4.93
C SER A 127 -19.02 -8.16 -3.46
N MET A 128 -17.99 -7.36 -3.22
CA MET A 128 -17.68 -6.85 -1.87
C MET A 128 -18.52 -5.62 -1.50
N GLY A 129 -19.46 -5.22 -2.37
CA GLY A 129 -20.24 -3.99 -2.26
C GLY A 129 -19.61 -2.80 -3.01
N LYS A 130 -20.37 -1.70 -3.09
CA LYS A 130 -19.95 -0.50 -3.79
C LYS A 130 -18.69 0.11 -3.16
N ASP A 131 -17.76 0.57 -4.01
CA ASP A 131 -16.56 1.28 -3.59
C ASP A 131 -15.73 0.54 -2.54
N LYS A 132 -15.53 -0.77 -2.74
CA LYS A 132 -14.74 -1.64 -1.88
C LYS A 132 -13.45 -2.09 -2.58
N PHE A 133 -12.35 -2.14 -1.81
CA PHE A 133 -11.07 -2.65 -2.31
C PHE A 133 -11.14 -4.12 -2.69
N GLY A 134 -12.03 -4.89 -2.06
CA GLY A 134 -12.25 -6.30 -2.35
C GLY A 134 -12.67 -6.59 -3.79
N ASN A 135 -13.22 -5.61 -4.51
CA ASN A 135 -13.51 -5.73 -5.94
C ASN A 135 -12.29 -5.53 -6.84
N GLN A 136 -11.12 -5.19 -6.28
CA GLN A 136 -9.89 -4.85 -7.01
C GLN A 136 -8.69 -5.71 -6.62
N ARG A 137 -8.73 -6.32 -5.42
CA ARG A 137 -7.69 -7.17 -4.85
C ARG A 137 -8.33 -8.06 -3.79
N LEU A 138 -7.61 -9.04 -3.28
CA LEU A 138 -8.11 -9.85 -2.16
C LEU A 138 -8.15 -9.01 -0.87
N GLU A 139 -9.34 -8.69 -0.41
CA GLU A 139 -9.61 -8.12 0.92
C GLU A 139 -10.51 -9.08 1.69
N VAL A 140 -9.91 -9.98 2.43
CA VAL A 140 -10.66 -11.07 3.10
C VAL A 140 -11.70 -10.51 4.07
N SER A 141 -11.39 -9.39 4.73
CA SER A 141 -12.30 -8.70 5.66
C SER A 141 -13.55 -8.11 4.99
N GLU A 142 -13.55 -7.95 3.67
CA GLU A 142 -14.68 -7.43 2.90
C GLU A 142 -15.53 -8.53 2.27
N ILE A 143 -15.13 -9.82 2.32
CA ILE A 143 -15.95 -10.93 1.82
C ILE A 143 -17.28 -10.94 2.58
N PRO A 144 -18.44 -10.85 1.91
CA PRO A 144 -19.74 -10.89 2.56
C PRO A 144 -19.93 -12.19 3.32
N VAL A 145 -20.57 -12.13 4.49
CA VAL A 145 -20.90 -13.31 5.30
C VAL A 145 -22.41 -13.53 5.34
N GLY A 146 -22.83 -14.77 5.42
CA GLY A 146 -24.25 -15.17 5.40
C GLY A 146 -24.84 -15.13 3.98
N THR A 147 -26.14 -14.80 3.89
CA THR A 147 -26.87 -14.81 2.60
C THR A 147 -26.50 -13.57 1.78
N VAL A 148 -25.92 -13.79 0.60
CA VAL A 148 -25.59 -12.73 -0.36
C VAL A 148 -26.78 -12.54 -1.32
N PRO A 149 -27.25 -11.31 -1.59
CA PRO A 149 -28.28 -11.05 -2.60
C PRO A 149 -27.81 -11.51 -3.98
N ALA A 150 -28.71 -12.06 -4.79
CA ALA A 150 -28.38 -12.55 -6.14
C ALA A 150 -27.81 -11.46 -7.07
N ALA A 151 -28.15 -10.20 -6.84
CA ALA A 151 -27.64 -9.05 -7.60
C ALA A 151 -26.13 -8.79 -7.34
N ASP A 152 -25.58 -9.32 -6.25
CA ASP A 152 -24.18 -9.17 -5.87
C ASP A 152 -23.32 -10.37 -6.25
N ASN A 153 -23.85 -11.32 -7.02
CA ASN A 153 -23.11 -12.46 -7.55
C ASN A 153 -22.50 -12.14 -8.92
N ASP A 154 -21.44 -12.86 -9.28
CA ASP A 154 -20.80 -12.89 -10.62
C ASP A 154 -20.39 -11.50 -11.14
N GLN A 155 -19.39 -10.92 -10.52
CA GLN A 155 -18.90 -9.59 -10.84
C GLN A 155 -17.65 -9.60 -11.70
N ILE A 156 -17.59 -8.66 -12.64
CA ILE A 156 -16.39 -8.38 -13.43
C ILE A 156 -15.85 -7.00 -13.06
N SER A 157 -14.55 -6.91 -12.82
CA SER A 157 -13.84 -5.67 -12.54
C SER A 157 -12.59 -5.53 -13.42
N PHE A 158 -12.36 -4.31 -13.91
CA PHE A 158 -11.15 -3.96 -14.67
C PHE A 158 -10.49 -2.76 -14.01
N HIS A 159 -9.19 -2.84 -13.78
CA HIS A 159 -8.44 -1.68 -13.28
C HIS A 159 -6.95 -1.74 -13.60
N ALA A 160 -6.31 -0.57 -13.62
CA ALA A 160 -4.86 -0.41 -13.74
C ALA A 160 -4.24 0.21 -12.48
N LYS A 161 -4.93 0.13 -11.33
CA LYS A 161 -4.55 0.82 -10.09
C LYS A 161 -3.25 0.33 -9.46
N GLU A 162 -2.81 -0.89 -9.80
CA GLU A 162 -1.53 -1.43 -9.30
C GLU A 162 -0.31 -0.95 -10.09
N SER A 163 -0.51 -0.21 -11.19
CA SER A 163 0.59 0.43 -11.91
C SER A 163 1.43 1.27 -10.96
N ARG A 164 2.75 1.21 -11.12
CA ARG A 164 3.71 1.83 -10.19
C ARG A 164 4.72 2.67 -10.91
N PHE A 165 5.15 3.72 -10.24
CA PHE A 165 6.28 4.57 -10.64
C PHE A 165 7.19 4.71 -9.44
N TRP A 166 8.50 4.60 -9.67
CA TRP A 166 9.50 4.85 -8.65
C TRP A 166 10.61 5.76 -9.16
N PHE A 167 11.16 6.49 -8.21
CA PHE A 167 12.35 7.30 -8.34
C PHE A 167 13.37 6.82 -7.32
N ARG A 168 14.64 6.71 -7.75
CA ARG A 168 15.76 6.38 -6.87
C ARG A 168 16.90 7.34 -7.12
N SER A 169 17.56 7.82 -6.04
CA SER A 169 18.85 8.50 -6.12
C SER A 169 19.91 7.73 -5.34
N PHE A 170 21.15 7.89 -5.77
CA PHE A 170 22.35 7.36 -5.14
C PHE A 170 23.45 8.42 -5.18
N THR A 171 24.08 8.70 -4.04
CA THR A 171 25.18 9.66 -3.91
C THR A 171 26.23 9.05 -2.97
N PRO A 172 27.43 8.73 -3.42
CA PRO A 172 28.50 8.28 -2.54
C PRO A 172 28.95 9.43 -1.64
N SER A 173 29.17 9.16 -0.35
CA SER A 173 29.67 10.14 0.60
C SER A 173 30.67 9.55 1.60
N GLN A 174 31.43 10.41 2.27
CA GLN A 174 32.38 9.98 3.33
C GLN A 174 31.70 9.37 4.57
N TRP A 175 30.38 9.59 4.72
CA TRP A 175 29.57 9.05 5.82
C TRP A 175 28.86 7.73 5.44
N GLY A 176 29.18 7.16 4.29
CA GLY A 176 28.51 6.07 3.64
C GLY A 176 27.64 6.53 2.49
N ASP A 177 27.09 5.57 1.76
CA ASP A 177 26.26 5.85 0.59
C ASP A 177 24.91 6.44 1.02
N PHE A 178 24.55 7.59 0.43
CA PHE A 178 23.22 8.16 0.57
C PHE A 178 22.33 7.65 -0.56
N ASN A 179 21.21 7.02 -0.19
CA ASN A 179 20.17 6.60 -1.12
C ASN A 179 18.86 7.28 -0.77
N SER A 180 18.04 7.61 -1.78
CA SER A 180 16.63 7.90 -1.59
C SER A 180 15.77 7.04 -2.50
N TYR A 181 14.55 6.74 -2.06
CA TYR A 181 13.59 5.97 -2.82
C TYR A 181 12.19 6.50 -2.61
N LEU A 182 11.48 6.75 -3.70
CA LEU A 182 10.09 7.16 -3.74
C LEU A 182 9.31 6.21 -4.65
N GLU A 183 8.19 5.67 -4.20
CA GLU A 183 7.31 4.82 -5.00
C GLU A 183 5.84 5.18 -4.78
N LEU A 184 5.09 5.23 -5.87
CA LEU A 184 3.65 5.49 -5.90
C LEU A 184 2.92 4.38 -6.65
N ASP A 185 1.68 4.08 -6.23
CA ASP A 185 0.66 3.36 -7.00
C ASP A 185 -0.66 4.17 -7.00
N PHE A 186 -1.75 3.64 -7.58
CA PHE A 186 -3.03 4.32 -7.70
C PHE A 186 -4.15 3.65 -6.89
N LEU A 187 -3.80 2.91 -5.85
CA LEU A 187 -4.73 2.25 -4.92
C LEU A 187 -5.06 3.15 -3.69
N GLY A 188 -5.09 4.47 -3.86
CA GLY A 188 -5.41 5.41 -2.78
C GLY A 188 -6.90 5.48 -2.42
N ASP A 189 -7.78 5.04 -3.33
CA ASP A 189 -9.23 5.11 -3.18
C ASP A 189 -9.88 3.80 -3.67
N PRO A 190 -10.86 3.23 -2.93
CA PRO A 190 -11.56 2.01 -3.33
C PRO A 190 -12.57 2.22 -4.46
N ALA A 191 -13.03 3.45 -4.73
CA ALA A 191 -14.03 3.71 -5.76
C ALA A 191 -13.57 3.22 -7.14
N ALA A 192 -14.47 2.54 -7.87
CA ALA A 192 -14.22 2.11 -9.23
C ALA A 192 -13.91 3.34 -10.10
N TYR A 193 -13.00 3.23 -11.05
CA TYR A 193 -12.58 4.32 -11.96
C TYR A 193 -11.91 5.54 -11.32
N THR A 194 -11.64 5.53 -10.01
CA THR A 194 -10.85 6.56 -9.31
C THR A 194 -9.42 6.07 -9.16
N TYR A 195 -8.46 6.83 -9.70
CA TYR A 195 -7.03 6.48 -9.71
C TYR A 195 -6.24 7.44 -8.82
N THR A 196 -6.59 7.46 -7.52
CA THR A 196 -5.94 8.32 -6.53
C THR A 196 -4.53 7.79 -6.23
N PRO A 197 -3.47 8.61 -6.41
CA PRO A 197 -2.11 8.21 -6.08
C PRO A 197 -1.98 7.85 -4.60
N ARG A 198 -1.21 6.78 -4.31
CA ARG A 198 -0.88 6.36 -2.96
C ARG A 198 0.63 6.28 -2.80
N LEU A 199 1.14 6.96 -1.77
CA LEU A 199 2.56 6.85 -1.41
C LEU A 199 2.83 5.46 -0.83
N ARG A 200 3.72 4.71 -1.48
CA ARG A 200 4.12 3.36 -1.06
C ARG A 200 5.40 3.40 -0.25
N HIS A 201 6.39 4.08 -0.79
CA HIS A 201 7.69 4.25 -0.16
C HIS A 201 8.14 5.70 -0.31
N ALA A 202 8.73 6.25 0.74
CA ALA A 202 9.41 7.54 0.74
C ALA A 202 10.45 7.51 1.86
N TYR A 203 11.68 7.12 1.55
CA TYR A 203 12.73 7.02 2.56
C TYR A 203 14.08 7.43 2.00
N GLY A 204 14.96 7.83 2.91
CA GLY A 204 16.38 7.99 2.67
C GLY A 204 17.18 7.03 3.54
N SER A 205 18.37 6.63 3.07
CA SER A 205 19.33 5.88 3.88
C SER A 205 20.73 6.46 3.76
N LEU A 206 21.48 6.45 4.86
CA LEU A 206 22.87 6.86 4.94
C LEU A 206 23.65 5.80 5.73
N GLY A 207 24.56 5.10 5.07
CA GLY A 207 25.28 3.98 5.67
C GLY A 207 24.33 2.93 6.26
N HIS A 208 24.38 2.74 7.56
CA HIS A 208 23.55 1.76 8.29
C HIS A 208 22.14 2.25 8.63
N PHE A 209 21.86 3.53 8.52
CA PHE A 209 20.60 4.11 8.95
C PHE A 209 19.64 4.34 7.80
N LEU A 210 18.35 4.11 8.04
CA LEU A 210 17.25 4.42 7.16
C LEU A 210 16.21 5.22 7.93
N GLY A 211 15.73 6.30 7.34
CA GLY A 211 14.62 7.10 7.87
C GLY A 211 13.56 7.34 6.80
N GLY A 212 12.28 7.16 7.15
CA GLY A 212 11.15 7.42 6.27
C GLY A 212 10.10 6.31 6.26
N LEU A 213 9.22 6.36 5.26
CA LEU A 213 8.10 5.44 5.09
C LEU A 213 8.52 4.28 4.17
N THR A 214 8.51 3.06 4.71
CA THR A 214 8.77 1.83 3.95
C THR A 214 8.17 0.63 4.67
N TRP A 215 8.41 -0.58 4.13
CA TRP A 215 7.99 -1.82 4.77
C TRP A 215 8.46 -1.90 6.21
N SER A 216 7.55 -2.30 7.11
CA SER A 216 7.93 -2.62 8.48
C SER A 216 9.11 -3.58 8.52
N THR A 217 9.98 -3.39 9.50
CA THR A 217 11.11 -4.27 9.75
C THR A 217 10.67 -5.69 10.16
N PHE A 218 9.45 -5.83 10.67
CA PHE A 218 8.85 -7.12 11.00
C PHE A 218 8.57 -8.00 9.77
N PHE A 219 8.39 -7.39 8.59
CA PHE A 219 8.07 -8.06 7.33
C PHE A 219 9.32 -8.49 6.56
N ASN A 220 9.35 -9.74 6.08
CA ASN A 220 10.37 -10.24 5.16
C ASN A 220 9.84 -10.26 3.72
N SER A 221 10.25 -9.30 2.90
CA SER A 221 9.81 -9.19 1.51
C SER A 221 10.28 -10.34 0.60
N GLN A 222 11.35 -11.05 0.95
CA GLN A 222 11.83 -12.19 0.17
C GLN A 222 10.92 -13.42 0.31
N ALA A 223 10.20 -13.50 1.41
CA ALA A 223 9.23 -14.56 1.67
C ALA A 223 7.87 -14.34 0.98
N LEU A 224 7.65 -13.19 0.33
CA LEU A 224 6.40 -12.89 -0.36
C LEU A 224 6.20 -13.81 -1.56
N ALA A 225 5.05 -14.48 -1.65
CA ALA A 225 4.73 -15.37 -2.76
C ALA A 225 4.53 -14.60 -4.09
N ASP A 226 4.80 -15.25 -5.21
CA ASP A 226 4.62 -14.66 -6.55
C ASP A 226 3.17 -14.89 -7.01
N THR A 227 2.28 -13.98 -6.63
CA THR A 227 0.86 -13.94 -6.98
C THR A 227 0.55 -12.78 -7.92
N LEU A 228 -0.55 -12.87 -8.67
CA LEU A 228 -1.07 -11.73 -9.43
C LEU A 228 -1.80 -10.75 -8.53
N ASP A 229 -2.48 -11.24 -7.49
CA ASP A 229 -3.14 -10.40 -6.51
C ASP A 229 -2.13 -9.61 -5.66
N ASN A 230 -2.36 -8.29 -5.52
CA ASN A 230 -1.44 -7.38 -4.82
C ASN A 230 -1.38 -7.62 -3.30
N ASN A 231 -2.41 -8.20 -2.71
CA ASN A 231 -2.46 -8.48 -1.27
C ASN A 231 -1.89 -9.84 -0.90
N ASN A 232 -1.58 -10.68 -1.89
CA ASN A 232 -1.14 -12.04 -1.63
C ASN A 232 -2.21 -12.87 -0.93
N SER A 233 -1.84 -13.91 -0.17
CA SER A 233 -2.79 -14.79 0.51
C SER A 233 -3.24 -14.26 1.87
N ALA A 234 -4.36 -14.77 2.38
CA ALA A 234 -4.68 -14.74 3.80
C ALA A 234 -3.48 -15.27 4.61
N GLY A 235 -3.30 -14.81 5.84
CA GLY A 235 -2.17 -15.25 6.68
C GLY A 235 -0.79 -14.75 6.25
N THR A 236 -0.70 -13.96 5.19
CA THR A 236 0.52 -13.24 4.88
C THR A 236 0.69 -12.13 5.90
N LEU A 237 1.83 -12.12 6.61
CA LEU A 237 2.24 -10.96 7.42
C LEU A 237 2.53 -9.82 6.47
N LEU A 238 1.45 -9.15 6.10
CA LEU A 238 1.54 -8.15 5.07
C LEU A 238 2.25 -6.93 5.60
N ALA A 239 3.07 -6.67 4.85
CA ALA A 239 3.66 -5.51 4.31
C ALA A 239 2.96 -4.23 4.77
N LEU A 240 2.86 -4.03 6.09
CA LEU A 240 2.57 -2.72 6.63
C LEU A 240 3.72 -1.79 6.28
N ARG A 241 3.42 -0.71 5.55
CA ARG A 241 4.36 0.38 5.32
C ARG A 241 4.06 1.49 6.30
N GLN A 242 5.09 1.93 7.01
CA GLN A 242 4.96 2.98 8.02
C GLN A 242 6.25 3.77 8.17
N PRO A 243 6.16 5.02 8.68
CA PRO A 243 7.33 5.80 9.04
C PRO A 243 8.16 5.05 10.10
N GLN A 244 9.47 5.04 9.90
CA GLN A 244 10.40 4.36 10.80
C GLN A 244 11.79 4.97 10.76
N LEU A 245 12.54 4.75 11.85
CA LEU A 245 13.99 4.82 11.90
C LEU A 245 14.50 3.39 12.06
N ARG A 246 15.39 2.95 11.16
CA ARG A 246 15.94 1.60 11.16
C ARG A 246 17.45 1.64 11.09
N TRP A 247 18.09 0.84 11.92
CA TRP A 247 19.49 0.54 11.84
C TRP A 247 19.69 -0.88 11.32
N THR A 248 20.62 -1.05 10.38
CA THR A 248 20.95 -2.36 9.77
C THR A 248 22.45 -2.61 9.94
N GLN A 249 22.81 -3.71 10.57
CA GLN A 249 24.20 -4.14 10.73
C GLN A 249 24.43 -5.44 10.00
N PRO A 250 25.11 -5.42 8.83
CA PRO A 250 25.57 -6.62 8.18
C PRO A 250 26.77 -7.22 8.93
N PHE A 251 26.85 -8.54 8.95
CA PHE A 251 27.97 -9.32 9.46
C PHE A 251 27.98 -10.69 8.78
N SER A 252 29.04 -11.46 8.98
CA SER A 252 29.13 -12.82 8.46
C SER A 252 29.60 -13.77 9.54
N ILE A 253 29.03 -14.97 9.58
CA ILE A 253 29.50 -16.08 10.39
C ILE A 253 29.93 -17.18 9.40
N TYR A 254 31.20 -17.51 9.40
CA TYR A 254 31.84 -18.32 8.33
C TYR A 254 31.53 -17.71 6.95
N SER A 255 30.92 -18.47 6.04
CA SER A 255 30.52 -18.02 4.71
C SER A 255 29.08 -17.47 4.65
N THR A 256 28.31 -17.56 5.72
CA THR A 256 26.91 -17.11 5.71
C THR A 256 26.82 -15.61 6.01
N HIS A 257 26.24 -14.89 5.05
CA HIS A 257 25.95 -13.47 5.23
C HIS A 257 24.70 -13.28 6.10
N MET A 258 24.78 -12.41 7.09
CA MET A 258 23.71 -12.15 8.07
C MET A 258 23.53 -10.66 8.30
N GLU A 259 22.36 -10.27 8.80
CA GLU A 259 22.06 -8.87 9.12
C GLU A 259 21.20 -8.79 10.38
N TRP A 260 21.60 -7.94 11.32
CA TRP A 260 20.73 -7.44 12.37
C TRP A 260 20.01 -6.17 11.90
N LEU A 261 18.71 -6.10 12.13
CA LEU A 261 17.90 -4.91 11.91
C LEU A 261 17.19 -4.56 13.22
N LEU A 262 17.29 -3.30 13.62
CA LEU A 262 16.56 -2.72 14.75
C LEU A 262 15.80 -1.50 14.25
N ALA A 263 14.53 -1.37 14.62
CA ALA A 263 13.70 -0.25 14.16
C ALA A 263 12.80 0.27 15.27
N LEU A 264 12.57 1.59 15.19
CA LEU A 264 11.51 2.31 15.87
C LEU A 264 10.49 2.71 14.80
N GLU A 265 9.28 2.22 14.91
CA GLU A 265 8.24 2.36 13.90
C GLU A 265 7.04 3.13 14.46
N ALA A 266 6.31 3.83 13.58
CA ALA A 266 5.16 4.64 13.97
C ALA A 266 4.07 3.79 14.65
N PRO A 267 3.67 4.11 15.89
CA PRO A 267 2.69 3.34 16.63
C PRO A 267 1.27 3.62 16.10
N LYS A 268 0.44 2.60 16.12
CA LYS A 268 -0.98 2.69 15.80
C LYS A 268 -1.70 1.48 16.37
N THR A 269 -2.80 1.68 17.07
CA THR A 269 -3.62 0.60 17.64
C THR A 269 -4.98 0.55 16.96
N ARG A 270 -5.43 -0.65 16.61
CA ARG A 270 -6.79 -0.92 16.12
C ARG A 270 -7.57 -1.65 17.21
N VAL A 271 -8.63 -1.04 17.68
CA VAL A 271 -9.44 -1.55 18.79
C VAL A 271 -10.81 -1.91 18.27
N TRP A 272 -11.25 -3.13 18.52
CA TRP A 272 -12.65 -3.50 18.37
C TRP A 272 -13.42 -3.03 19.59
N ASP A 273 -14.35 -2.12 19.40
CA ASP A 273 -15.22 -1.60 20.44
C ASP A 273 -16.54 -2.37 20.43
N VAL A 274 -16.77 -3.12 21.49
CA VAL A 274 -17.96 -3.96 21.65
C VAL A 274 -19.23 -3.15 21.74
N SER A 275 -19.18 -1.92 22.28
CA SER A 275 -20.37 -1.08 22.43
C SER A 275 -20.87 -0.50 21.12
N SER A 276 -19.97 -0.15 20.21
CA SER A 276 -20.29 0.40 18.89
C SER A 276 -20.29 -0.66 17.78
N HIS A 277 -19.86 -1.89 18.06
CA HIS A 277 -19.63 -2.97 17.08
C HIS A 277 -18.74 -2.52 15.92
N ALA A 278 -17.76 -1.68 16.20
CA ALA A 278 -16.92 -1.05 15.20
C ALA A 278 -15.43 -1.18 15.52
N LEU A 279 -14.63 -1.19 14.45
CA LEU A 279 -13.19 -1.17 14.54
C LEU A 279 -12.69 0.27 14.53
N ASN A 280 -12.20 0.74 15.67
CA ASN A 280 -11.66 2.07 15.86
C ASN A 280 -10.13 2.06 15.71
N THR A 281 -9.56 3.19 15.31
CA THR A 281 -8.12 3.36 15.17
C THR A 281 -7.62 4.46 16.07
N VAL A 282 -6.65 4.14 16.92
CA VAL A 282 -5.87 5.09 17.74
C VAL A 282 -4.51 5.26 17.06
N SER A 283 -4.23 6.46 16.57
CA SER A 283 -3.01 6.76 15.80
C SER A 283 -1.90 7.42 16.63
N SER A 284 -2.11 7.59 17.91
CA SER A 284 -1.13 8.09 18.88
C SER A 284 -0.84 7.02 19.93
N SER A 285 0.41 6.94 20.38
CA SER A 285 0.84 6.13 21.52
C SER A 285 2.01 6.84 22.19
N HIS A 286 2.27 6.52 23.45
CA HIS A 286 3.38 7.11 24.20
C HIS A 286 4.76 6.58 23.75
N PHE A 287 4.78 5.39 23.12
CA PHE A 287 6.00 4.74 22.67
C PHE A 287 5.89 4.26 21.22
N PRO A 288 6.99 4.30 20.44
CA PRO A 288 7.04 3.68 19.12
C PRO A 288 6.93 2.16 19.24
N ASP A 289 6.51 1.49 18.17
CA ASP A 289 6.66 0.06 18.02
C ASP A 289 8.16 -0.25 17.86
N VAL A 290 8.67 -1.20 18.65
CA VAL A 290 10.07 -1.62 18.63
C VAL A 290 10.18 -2.94 17.91
N VAL A 291 10.96 -2.99 16.83
CA VAL A 291 11.11 -4.19 16.01
C VAL A 291 12.58 -4.59 15.93
N ALA A 292 12.84 -5.87 16.14
CA ALA A 292 14.14 -6.50 15.91
C ALA A 292 13.98 -7.63 14.88
N ARG A 293 14.92 -7.75 13.93
CA ARG A 293 14.96 -8.85 12.96
C ARG A 293 16.39 -9.31 12.74
N LEU A 294 16.57 -10.62 12.64
CA LEU A 294 17.79 -11.27 12.20
C LEU A 294 17.51 -11.92 10.83
N ASN A 295 18.28 -11.55 9.82
CA ASN A 295 18.29 -12.21 8.52
C ASN A 295 19.50 -13.14 8.42
N LEU A 296 19.27 -14.34 7.88
CA LEU A 296 20.28 -15.29 7.46
C LEU A 296 20.16 -15.48 5.95
N ASN A 297 21.25 -15.27 5.22
CA ASN A 297 21.28 -15.34 3.75
C ASN A 297 22.32 -16.39 3.29
N PRO A 298 22.07 -17.69 3.55
CA PRO A 298 22.90 -18.75 2.99
C PRO A 298 22.65 -18.89 1.49
N ASP A 299 23.56 -19.55 0.77
CA ASP A 299 23.47 -19.75 -0.70
C ASP A 299 22.16 -20.43 -1.14
N TRP A 300 21.55 -21.22 -0.29
CA TRP A 300 20.30 -21.94 -0.54
C TRP A 300 19.05 -21.13 -0.23
N GLY A 301 19.15 -19.88 0.28
CA GLY A 301 17.96 -19.09 0.50
C GLY A 301 18.12 -17.88 1.40
N ASN A 302 17.01 -17.48 1.99
CA ASN A 302 16.92 -16.44 3.00
C ASN A 302 15.97 -16.89 4.09
N ILE A 303 16.35 -16.74 5.35
CA ILE A 303 15.48 -16.96 6.53
C ILE A 303 15.58 -15.74 7.42
N SER A 304 14.46 -15.33 8.00
CA SER A 304 14.42 -14.27 8.99
C SER A 304 13.63 -14.67 10.23
N LEU A 305 14.13 -14.29 11.38
CA LEU A 305 13.41 -14.30 12.66
C LEU A 305 13.22 -12.85 13.10
N ALA A 306 11.97 -12.46 13.32
CA ALA A 306 11.64 -11.12 13.78
C ALA A 306 10.82 -11.15 15.07
N ALA A 307 11.00 -10.13 15.90
CA ALA A 307 10.21 -9.89 17.10
C ALA A 307 9.76 -8.43 17.13
N ILE A 308 8.56 -8.19 17.66
CA ILE A 308 8.01 -6.86 17.84
C ILE A 308 7.46 -6.71 19.25
N ALA A 309 7.69 -5.55 19.85
CA ALA A 309 7.06 -5.11 21.10
C ALA A 309 6.32 -3.78 20.84
N ARG A 310 5.06 -3.71 21.24
CA ARG A 310 4.16 -2.59 21.00
C ARG A 310 3.44 -2.19 22.28
N GLN A 311 3.27 -0.89 22.49
CA GLN A 311 2.33 -0.41 23.48
C GLN A 311 1.00 -0.13 22.79
N LEU A 312 0.02 -1.00 23.01
CA LEU A 312 -1.35 -0.81 22.54
C LEU A 312 -2.03 0.24 23.42
N GLN A 313 -2.92 1.04 22.82
CA GLN A 313 -3.63 2.12 23.51
C GLN A 313 -5.10 2.10 23.15
N SER A 314 -5.98 2.20 24.15
CA SER A 314 -7.42 2.34 23.95
C SER A 314 -7.81 3.77 23.61
N MET A 315 -9.00 3.94 23.02
CA MET A 315 -9.65 5.25 22.96
C MET A 315 -9.97 5.76 24.38
N PRO A 316 -9.87 7.07 24.64
CA PRO A 316 -10.38 7.62 25.88
C PRO A 316 -11.87 7.26 26.02
N THR A 317 -12.23 6.63 27.14
CA THR A 317 -13.64 6.34 27.47
C THR A 317 -14.34 7.62 27.95
N THR A 318 -15.66 7.56 28.11
CA THR A 318 -16.45 8.66 28.74
C THR A 318 -15.93 9.04 30.14
N LEU A 319 -15.12 8.17 30.75
CA LEU A 319 -14.45 8.41 32.03
C LEU A 319 -13.07 9.08 31.88
N ASN A 320 -12.69 9.45 30.67
CA ASN A 320 -11.38 10.06 30.33
C ASN A 320 -10.16 9.21 30.77
N LYS A 321 -10.32 7.89 30.84
CA LYS A 321 -9.28 6.95 31.24
C LYS A 321 -8.69 6.28 29.99
N GLU A 322 -7.44 6.57 29.70
CA GLU A 322 -6.66 5.82 28.72
C GLU A 322 -6.14 4.52 29.35
N ASN A 323 -6.34 3.41 28.65
CA ASN A 323 -5.73 2.14 29.01
C ASN A 323 -4.62 1.82 28.03
N THR A 324 -3.49 1.34 28.55
CA THR A 324 -2.35 0.91 27.74
C THR A 324 -1.94 -0.49 28.15
N GLN A 325 -1.49 -1.29 27.17
CA GLN A 325 -1.00 -2.64 27.39
C GLN A 325 0.20 -2.91 26.47
N TRP A 326 1.26 -3.53 27.03
CA TRP A 326 2.36 -4.03 26.23
C TRP A 326 2.03 -5.39 25.65
N SER A 327 2.28 -5.53 24.35
CA SER A 327 2.00 -6.72 23.56
C SER A 327 3.19 -7.07 22.68
N ASN A 328 3.37 -8.38 22.42
CA ASN A 328 4.53 -8.88 21.71
C ASN A 328 4.12 -9.89 20.65
N ALA A 329 4.90 -9.98 19.58
CA ALA A 329 4.75 -11.03 18.59
C ALA A 329 6.09 -11.42 17.98
N ILE A 330 6.12 -12.63 17.40
CA ILE A 330 7.26 -13.16 16.68
C ILE A 330 6.86 -13.58 15.27
N SER A 331 7.83 -13.55 14.35
CA SER A 331 7.66 -14.03 12.97
C SER A 331 8.87 -14.82 12.53
N LEU A 332 8.61 -15.96 11.87
CA LEU A 332 9.61 -16.73 11.16
C LEU A 332 9.21 -16.74 9.67
N ALA A 333 10.07 -16.25 8.81
CA ALA A 333 9.75 -16.14 7.38
C ALA A 333 10.98 -16.45 6.52
N GLY A 334 10.75 -16.90 5.28
CA GLY A 334 11.88 -17.18 4.42
C GLY A 334 11.50 -17.63 3.01
N LYS A 335 12.56 -17.72 2.21
CA LYS A 335 12.58 -18.30 0.87
C LYS A 335 13.70 -19.34 0.84
N ILE A 336 13.37 -20.55 0.43
CA ILE A 336 14.31 -21.66 0.28
C ILE A 336 14.36 -22.07 -1.18
N ASN A 337 15.53 -22.00 -1.81
CA ASN A 337 15.74 -22.51 -3.15
C ASN A 337 15.72 -24.05 -3.09
N THR A 338 15.02 -24.68 -4.03
CA THR A 338 14.86 -26.14 -4.04
C THR A 338 15.59 -26.76 -5.24
N VAL A 339 14.91 -27.12 -6.30
CA VAL A 339 15.51 -27.75 -7.48
C VAL A 339 15.60 -26.74 -8.62
N GLY A 340 16.81 -26.43 -9.09
CA GLY A 340 16.99 -25.43 -10.15
C GLY A 340 16.51 -24.05 -9.74
N PRO A 341 15.61 -23.39 -10.50
CA PRO A 341 15.04 -22.08 -10.16
C PRO A 341 13.83 -22.14 -9.22
N ASP A 342 13.38 -23.33 -8.84
CA ASP A 342 12.22 -23.52 -7.98
C ASP A 342 12.51 -23.08 -6.55
N ASN A 343 11.47 -22.64 -5.84
CA ASN A 343 11.61 -22.23 -4.45
C ASN A 343 10.34 -22.43 -3.62
N MET A 344 10.55 -22.62 -2.34
CA MET A 344 9.51 -22.57 -1.31
C MET A 344 9.59 -21.23 -0.57
N ARG A 345 8.44 -20.70 -0.19
CA ARG A 345 8.35 -19.49 0.64
C ARG A 345 7.36 -19.72 1.76
N PHE A 346 7.66 -19.13 2.91
CA PHE A 346 6.80 -19.26 4.08
C PHE A 346 6.86 -18.00 4.94
N MET A 347 5.77 -17.73 5.64
CA MET A 347 5.66 -16.74 6.71
C MET A 347 4.83 -17.35 7.82
N LEU A 348 5.32 -17.27 9.05
CA LEU A 348 4.63 -17.72 10.26
C LEU A 348 4.67 -16.57 11.25
N GLY A 349 3.57 -16.33 11.93
CA GLY A 349 3.47 -15.31 12.97
C GLY A 349 2.62 -15.79 14.14
N TYR A 350 3.02 -15.38 15.35
CA TYR A 350 2.31 -15.66 16.58
C TYR A 350 2.50 -14.53 17.58
N GLY A 351 1.44 -14.16 18.28
CA GLY A 351 1.49 -13.22 19.38
C GLY A 351 0.24 -12.38 19.53
N ASP A 352 0.24 -11.51 20.52
CA ASP A 352 -0.84 -10.60 20.86
C ASP A 352 -0.63 -9.17 20.32
N ALA A 353 0.34 -9.00 19.42
CA ALA A 353 0.65 -7.73 18.78
C ALA A 353 0.49 -7.77 17.25
N LEU A 354 -0.05 -8.85 16.68
CA LEU A 354 -0.09 -9.03 15.22
C LEU A 354 -1.16 -8.20 14.53
N GLY A 355 -2.33 -8.00 15.12
CA GLY A 355 -3.56 -7.40 14.56
C GLY A 355 -3.41 -6.66 13.24
N ARG A 356 -2.85 -5.46 13.25
CA ARG A 356 -2.65 -4.64 12.03
C ARG A 356 -1.53 -5.15 11.11
N TYR A 357 -0.69 -6.08 11.57
CA TYR A 357 0.40 -6.68 10.79
C TYR A 357 -0.05 -7.92 10.00
N ASP A 358 -1.26 -8.44 10.28
CA ASP A 358 -1.79 -9.62 9.65
C ASP A 358 -2.80 -9.27 8.56
N THR A 359 -2.74 -10.01 7.46
CA THR A 359 -3.72 -10.09 6.37
C THR A 359 -4.49 -8.78 6.13
N ASN A 360 -3.78 -7.69 5.78
CA ASN A 360 -4.37 -6.38 5.53
C ASN A 360 -5.26 -5.83 6.64
N ASN A 361 -4.83 -5.99 7.89
CA ASN A 361 -5.61 -5.58 9.04
C ASN A 361 -6.91 -6.40 9.27
N PHE A 362 -6.87 -7.68 9.02
CA PHE A 362 -8.04 -8.53 9.17
C PHE A 362 -8.53 -8.60 10.62
N PHE A 363 -7.62 -8.58 11.60
CA PHE A 363 -7.94 -8.54 13.03
C PHE A 363 -7.78 -7.16 13.66
N ALA A 364 -8.43 -6.95 14.81
CA ALA A 364 -8.08 -5.89 15.73
C ALA A 364 -6.73 -6.20 16.42
N ASP A 365 -6.08 -5.18 16.98
CA ASP A 365 -4.95 -5.36 17.90
C ASP A 365 -5.43 -5.70 19.31
N ALA A 366 -6.59 -5.17 19.70
CA ALA A 366 -7.19 -5.35 21.01
C ALA A 366 -8.71 -5.19 20.96
N ILE A 367 -9.36 -5.62 22.04
CA ILE A 367 -10.81 -5.52 22.24
C ILE A 367 -11.07 -4.63 23.47
N ALA A 368 -11.97 -3.65 23.32
CA ALA A 368 -12.50 -2.87 24.42
C ALA A 368 -13.94 -3.32 24.71
N ASN A 369 -14.17 -3.79 25.93
CA ASN A 369 -15.51 -4.19 26.38
C ASN A 369 -16.36 -2.99 26.83
N THR A 370 -17.63 -3.24 27.17
CA THR A 370 -18.59 -2.20 27.59
C THR A 370 -18.23 -1.51 28.92
N THR A 371 -17.35 -2.13 29.73
CA THR A 371 -16.84 -1.54 30.98
C THR A 371 -15.55 -0.74 30.78
N GLY A 372 -15.02 -0.71 29.54
CA GLY A 372 -13.77 -0.04 29.20
C GLY A 372 -12.53 -0.84 29.55
N GLU A 373 -12.65 -2.13 29.89
CA GLU A 373 -11.53 -3.05 29.94
C GLU A 373 -11.00 -3.26 28.53
N PHE A 374 -9.68 -3.41 28.44
CA PHE A 374 -8.96 -3.42 27.19
C PHE A 374 -7.97 -4.58 27.21
N ASP A 375 -8.19 -5.54 26.32
CA ASP A 375 -7.37 -6.75 26.20
C ASP A 375 -6.78 -6.87 24.80
N SER A 376 -5.49 -7.20 24.73
CA SER A 376 -4.81 -7.53 23.46
C SER A 376 -5.33 -8.85 22.91
N LEU A 377 -5.36 -8.95 21.57
CA LEU A 377 -5.87 -10.11 20.87
C LEU A 377 -4.73 -11.01 20.40
N THR A 378 -4.67 -12.21 20.94
CA THR A 378 -3.72 -13.22 20.47
C THR A 378 -4.15 -13.76 19.11
N SER A 379 -3.22 -13.79 18.18
CA SER A 379 -3.45 -14.32 16.83
C SER A 379 -2.26 -15.12 16.31
N TYR A 380 -2.53 -16.00 15.35
CA TYR A 380 -1.51 -16.70 14.60
C TYR A 380 -1.85 -16.73 13.11
N THR A 381 -0.80 -16.74 12.33
CA THR A 381 -0.90 -16.61 10.88
C THR A 381 0.15 -17.48 10.22
N GLY A 382 -0.19 -18.01 9.05
CA GLY A 382 0.72 -18.82 8.27
C GLY A 382 0.46 -18.68 6.78
N MET A 383 1.53 -18.56 6.01
CA MET A 383 1.52 -18.63 4.56
C MET A 383 2.61 -19.58 4.10
N PHE A 384 2.26 -20.47 3.15
CA PHE A 384 3.19 -21.36 2.46
C PHE A 384 2.98 -21.25 0.96
N ALA A 385 4.07 -21.20 0.22
CA ALA A 385 4.05 -21.13 -1.23
C ALA A 385 5.13 -22.01 -1.84
N TYR A 386 4.81 -22.63 -2.96
CA TYR A 386 5.78 -23.29 -3.83
C TYR A 386 5.71 -22.66 -5.22
N GLN A 387 6.87 -22.23 -5.76
CA GLN A 387 7.01 -21.71 -7.11
C GLN A 387 7.78 -22.71 -7.95
N HIS A 388 7.17 -23.11 -9.06
CA HIS A 388 7.75 -24.02 -10.06
C HIS A 388 8.00 -23.29 -11.37
N TRP A 389 9.19 -23.48 -11.95
CA TRP A 389 9.56 -22.99 -13.26
C TRP A 389 9.51 -24.13 -14.30
N TRP A 390 8.51 -24.09 -15.16
CA TRP A 390 8.37 -25.04 -16.28
C TRP A 390 9.47 -24.87 -17.30
N ASN A 391 9.92 -23.63 -17.51
CA ASN A 391 11.05 -23.22 -18.35
C ASN A 391 11.41 -21.75 -18.06
N GLN A 392 12.30 -21.14 -18.87
CA GLN A 392 12.76 -19.75 -18.65
C GLN A 392 11.64 -18.68 -18.74
N SER A 393 10.51 -19.00 -19.41
CA SER A 393 9.42 -18.04 -19.63
C SER A 393 8.13 -18.38 -18.87
N TRP A 394 7.94 -19.63 -18.44
CA TRP A 394 6.74 -20.10 -17.78
C TRP A 394 7.01 -20.53 -16.35
N ARG A 395 6.19 -20.05 -15.43
CA ARG A 395 6.23 -20.44 -14.02
C ARG A 395 4.83 -20.46 -13.42
N SER A 396 4.68 -21.20 -12.34
CA SER A 396 3.43 -21.32 -11.55
C SER A 396 3.74 -21.19 -10.07
N SER A 397 2.81 -20.65 -9.32
CA SER A 397 2.84 -20.67 -7.86
C SER A 397 1.56 -21.29 -7.31
N LEU A 398 1.71 -22.12 -6.28
CA LEU A 398 0.63 -22.57 -5.42
C LEU A 398 0.87 -21.95 -4.03
N VAL A 399 -0.13 -21.24 -3.52
CA VAL A 399 -0.01 -20.50 -2.26
C VAL A 399 -1.20 -20.81 -1.38
N TYR A 400 -0.94 -21.23 -0.15
CA TYR A 400 -1.97 -21.39 0.89
C TYR A 400 -1.68 -20.48 2.06
N GLY A 401 -2.71 -19.86 2.60
CA GLY A 401 -2.60 -19.00 3.76
C GLY A 401 -3.77 -19.14 4.71
N ILE A 402 -3.46 -18.97 6.01
CA ILE A 402 -4.44 -19.03 7.10
C ILE A 402 -4.08 -17.97 8.15
N ALA A 403 -5.11 -17.33 8.68
CA ALA A 403 -5.01 -16.45 9.84
C ALA A 403 -6.14 -16.79 10.83
N TYR A 404 -5.84 -16.79 12.10
CA TYR A 404 -6.80 -17.06 13.17
C TYR A 404 -6.52 -16.15 14.37
N ALA A 405 -7.57 -15.67 15.04
CA ALA A 405 -7.47 -14.95 16.29
C ALA A 405 -8.33 -15.61 17.39
N ASP A 406 -7.78 -15.63 18.58
CA ASP A 406 -8.46 -16.15 19.77
C ASP A 406 -9.43 -15.08 20.30
N GLN A 407 -10.58 -14.99 19.64
CA GLN A 407 -11.61 -13.99 19.93
C GLN A 407 -12.45 -14.41 21.13
N PRO A 408 -12.79 -13.47 22.03
CA PRO A 408 -13.78 -13.75 23.08
C PRO A 408 -15.16 -14.04 22.50
N ASP A 409 -15.89 -15.00 23.10
CA ASP A 409 -17.22 -15.43 22.64
C ASP A 409 -18.25 -14.29 22.55
N PHE A 410 -18.09 -13.21 23.30
CA PHE A 410 -19.05 -12.09 23.29
C PHE A 410 -18.89 -11.16 22.08
N VAL A 411 -17.82 -11.27 21.28
CA VAL A 411 -17.60 -10.47 20.06
C VAL A 411 -18.10 -11.15 18.79
N GLN A 412 -19.32 -11.60 18.80
CA GLN A 412 -19.96 -12.48 17.82
C GLN A 412 -19.77 -12.10 16.33
N THR A 413 -19.63 -10.81 16.02
CA THR A 413 -19.50 -10.30 14.63
C THR A 413 -18.06 -9.97 14.22
N ALA A 414 -17.08 -10.21 15.09
CA ALA A 414 -15.68 -10.02 14.77
C ALA A 414 -15.14 -11.16 13.89
N ASN A 415 -14.11 -10.87 13.12
CA ASN A 415 -13.42 -11.88 12.33
C ASN A 415 -12.67 -12.86 13.22
N GLN A 416 -12.86 -14.16 13.02
CA GLN A 416 -12.17 -15.22 13.76
C GLN A 416 -11.12 -15.90 12.91
N GLN A 417 -11.44 -16.20 11.64
CA GLN A 417 -10.56 -16.95 10.76
C GLN A 417 -10.64 -16.45 9.32
N ALA A 418 -9.51 -16.50 8.64
CA ALA A 418 -9.40 -16.33 7.20
C ALA A 418 -8.53 -17.42 6.61
N GLN A 419 -8.88 -17.91 5.42
CA GLN A 419 -8.07 -18.83 4.63
C GLN A 419 -8.09 -18.40 3.17
N SER A 420 -7.01 -18.68 2.44
CA SER A 420 -7.03 -18.56 0.98
C SER A 420 -6.10 -19.56 0.30
N LEU A 421 -6.45 -19.92 -0.92
CA LEU A 421 -5.65 -20.71 -1.84
C LEU A 421 -5.50 -19.94 -3.14
N HIS A 422 -4.27 -19.79 -3.62
CA HIS A 422 -3.97 -19.20 -4.92
C HIS A 422 -3.23 -20.22 -5.79
N ALA A 423 -3.62 -20.32 -7.05
CA ALA A 423 -2.90 -21.11 -8.05
C ALA A 423 -2.80 -20.29 -9.33
N ASN A 424 -1.58 -20.09 -9.83
CA ASN A 424 -1.38 -19.27 -11.02
C ASN A 424 -0.52 -19.94 -12.10
N LEU A 425 -0.61 -19.38 -13.30
CA LEU A 425 0.26 -19.65 -14.42
C LEU A 425 0.72 -18.30 -15.01
N LEU A 426 2.00 -18.06 -15.01
CA LEU A 426 2.62 -16.79 -15.42
C LEU A 426 3.52 -17.04 -16.64
N TRP A 427 3.35 -16.22 -17.66
CA TRP A 427 4.17 -16.21 -18.87
C TRP A 427 4.93 -14.89 -19.00
N SER A 428 6.25 -14.98 -19.08
CA SER A 428 7.14 -13.83 -19.27
C SER A 428 7.93 -14.04 -20.57
N PRO A 429 7.37 -13.67 -21.75
CA PRO A 429 8.04 -13.84 -23.04
C PRO A 429 9.32 -13.00 -23.17
N MET A 430 9.40 -11.93 -22.42
CA MET A 430 10.57 -11.05 -22.28
C MET A 430 10.63 -10.51 -20.84
N SER A 431 11.79 -10.01 -20.43
CA SER A 431 12.02 -9.55 -19.05
C SER A 431 11.09 -8.43 -18.59
N GLN A 432 10.59 -7.61 -19.53
CA GLN A 432 9.72 -6.48 -19.25
C GLN A 432 8.23 -6.86 -19.18
N THR A 433 7.85 -8.04 -19.69
CA THR A 433 6.43 -8.40 -19.84
C THR A 433 6.08 -9.64 -19.03
N THR A 434 4.99 -9.58 -18.28
CA THR A 434 4.37 -10.74 -17.64
C THR A 434 2.88 -10.74 -17.94
N ILE A 435 2.37 -11.86 -18.42
CA ILE A 435 0.94 -12.14 -18.59
C ILE A 435 0.63 -13.33 -17.69
N GLY A 436 -0.44 -13.27 -16.94
CA GLY A 436 -0.76 -14.32 -15.98
C GLY A 436 -2.24 -14.53 -15.76
N LEU A 437 -2.57 -15.76 -15.39
CA LEU A 437 -3.89 -16.18 -14.93
C LEU A 437 -3.73 -16.74 -13.52
N GLU A 438 -4.59 -16.32 -12.59
CA GLU A 438 -4.60 -16.78 -11.21
C GLU A 438 -6.02 -17.12 -10.78
N TYR A 439 -6.19 -18.30 -10.19
CA TYR A 439 -7.41 -18.68 -9.47
C TYR A 439 -7.19 -18.43 -7.99
N ILE A 440 -8.17 -17.81 -7.34
CA ILE A 440 -8.19 -17.49 -5.92
C ILE A 440 -9.46 -18.09 -5.31
N TYR A 441 -9.28 -18.90 -4.26
CA TYR A 441 -10.35 -19.25 -3.32
C TYR A 441 -10.02 -18.58 -1.98
N ALA A 442 -10.99 -17.94 -1.36
CA ALA A 442 -10.84 -17.37 -0.03
C ALA A 442 -12.11 -17.56 0.80
N ASN A 443 -11.90 -17.78 2.10
CA ASN A 443 -12.97 -17.97 3.08
C ASN A 443 -12.72 -17.01 4.26
N ARG A 444 -13.81 -16.47 4.80
CA ARG A 444 -13.85 -15.64 6.01
C ARG A 444 -14.89 -16.21 6.96
N GLU A 445 -14.53 -16.36 8.23
CA GLU A 445 -15.42 -16.84 9.28
C GLU A 445 -15.44 -15.82 10.45
N LEU A 446 -16.63 -15.59 11.00
CA LEU A 446 -16.86 -14.80 12.19
C LEU A 446 -16.95 -15.68 13.43
N VAL A 447 -16.84 -15.07 14.62
CA VAL A 447 -16.98 -15.77 15.92
C VAL A 447 -18.31 -16.53 16.05
N ASN A 448 -19.41 -16.01 15.50
CA ASN A 448 -20.72 -16.68 15.46
C ASN A 448 -20.83 -17.77 14.39
N SER A 449 -19.74 -18.23 13.82
CA SER A 449 -19.65 -19.25 12.76
C SER A 449 -20.34 -18.88 11.44
N GLN A 450 -20.74 -17.63 11.25
CA GLN A 450 -21.12 -17.15 9.92
C GLN A 450 -19.89 -17.10 9.04
N ASN A 451 -19.99 -17.61 7.84
CA ASN A 451 -18.90 -17.63 6.87
C ASN A 451 -19.28 -16.91 5.57
N GLY A 452 -18.25 -16.54 4.83
CA GLY A 452 -18.35 -16.02 3.48
C GLY A 452 -17.22 -16.57 2.62
N GLU A 453 -17.52 -16.81 1.36
CA GLU A 453 -16.60 -17.41 0.40
C GLU A 453 -16.44 -16.51 -0.84
N LEU A 454 -15.24 -16.50 -1.39
CA LEU A 454 -14.90 -15.86 -2.65
C LEU A 454 -14.20 -16.88 -3.55
N GLN A 455 -14.66 -16.96 -4.78
CA GLN A 455 -13.92 -17.55 -5.88
C GLN A 455 -13.62 -16.46 -6.90
N ARG A 456 -12.37 -16.38 -7.35
CA ARG A 456 -11.95 -15.35 -8.28
C ARG A 456 -11.02 -15.92 -9.33
N LEU A 457 -11.23 -15.50 -10.56
CA LEU A 457 -10.27 -15.67 -11.64
C LEU A 457 -9.72 -14.31 -12.00
N GLN A 458 -8.40 -14.13 -11.90
CA GLN A 458 -7.70 -12.90 -12.24
C GLN A 458 -6.82 -13.10 -13.45
N LEU A 459 -7.02 -12.29 -14.49
CA LEU A 459 -6.11 -12.16 -15.64
C LEU A 459 -5.36 -10.84 -15.51
N SER A 460 -4.04 -10.88 -15.61
CA SER A 460 -3.20 -9.68 -15.50
C SER A 460 -2.19 -9.59 -16.62
N THR A 461 -1.94 -8.36 -17.07
CA THR A 461 -0.81 -8.02 -17.94
C THR A 461 0.02 -6.93 -17.28
N ARG A 462 1.35 -7.12 -17.24
CA ARG A 462 2.30 -6.17 -16.67
C ARG A 462 3.43 -5.88 -17.64
N PHE A 463 3.71 -4.60 -17.86
CA PHE A 463 4.81 -4.08 -18.67
C PHE A 463 5.71 -3.22 -17.81
N SER A 464 6.97 -3.64 -17.60
CA SER A 464 7.96 -2.94 -16.77
C SER A 464 8.92 -2.12 -17.66
N PHE A 465 9.33 -0.96 -17.17
CA PHE A 465 10.26 -0.05 -17.86
C PHE A 465 11.31 0.53 -16.91
#